data_c6be03cfc0344424b41d24c59714489d
#
_entry.id   c6be03cfc0344424b41d24c59714489d
#
_cell.length_a   1.000
_cell.length_b   1.000
_cell.length_c   1.000
_cell.angle_alpha   90.00
_cell.angle_beta   90.00
_cell.angle_gamma   90.00
#
_symmetry.space_group_name_H-M   'P 1'
#
loop_
_entity.id
_entity.type
_entity.pdbx_description
1 polymer ?
#
loop_
_entity_poly.entity_id
_entity_poly.type
_entity_poly.pdbx_seq_one_letter_code
_entity_poly.pdbx_strand_id
1 'polypeptide(L)'
;MARKKVRIGELLVDNHVISEAQLQSALGEQKKSGLKLGRQLIEAGYVDEDKFLGFLSQQLDIPNVDLARYETRANFVELLPETYARRFRAIVLDVKNDVTLVGMANPTTIFAMDEIERILKMSLDPAVVRESDLLAAIERNYRKTGEIHSLAEELHDELDTGSDFDLSQMETGSEENDAAVVRLLKSIFEDAVQVGTSDIHIEPDEHCLRIRQRIDGVLHEQIM
;
A
#
# COMPACT_ATOMS: atom_id res chain seq x y z
N MET A 1 24.61 1.02 9.87
CA MET A 1 25.06 -0.33 10.35
C MET A 1 24.92 -1.34 9.22
N ALA A 2 25.86 -2.25 9.00
CA ALA A 2 25.74 -3.27 7.96
C ALA A 2 24.61 -4.25 8.32
N ARG A 3 23.59 -4.34 7.49
CA ARG A 3 22.46 -5.28 7.66
C ARG A 3 22.99 -6.72 7.48
N LYS A 4 22.94 -7.54 8.53
CA LYS A 4 23.44 -8.91 8.53
C LYS A 4 22.39 -9.84 7.89
N LYS A 5 22.80 -10.69 6.94
CA LYS A 5 21.91 -11.72 6.37
C LYS A 5 21.52 -12.73 7.45
N VAL A 6 20.27 -12.68 7.86
CA VAL A 6 19.72 -13.56 8.91
C VAL A 6 19.15 -14.83 8.27
N ARG A 7 19.56 -16.00 8.74
CA ARG A 7 19.00 -17.29 8.34
C ARG A 7 17.84 -17.67 9.26
N ILE A 8 16.65 -17.22 8.89
CA ILE A 8 15.44 -17.37 9.72
C ILE A 8 15.17 -18.83 10.12
N GLY A 9 15.40 -19.80 9.23
CA GLY A 9 15.16 -21.20 9.52
C GLY A 9 16.00 -21.71 10.70
N GLU A 10 17.30 -21.38 10.73
CA GLU A 10 18.20 -21.75 11.82
C GLU A 10 17.77 -21.07 13.13
N LEU A 11 17.41 -19.78 13.08
CA LEU A 11 16.94 -19.08 14.28
C LEU A 11 15.65 -19.65 14.86
N LEU A 12 14.72 -20.11 14.02
CA LEU A 12 13.48 -20.75 14.48
C LEU A 12 13.76 -22.06 15.19
N VAL A 13 14.74 -22.84 14.73
CA VAL A 13 15.17 -24.09 15.39
C VAL A 13 15.89 -23.78 16.69
N ASP A 14 16.85 -22.86 16.70
CA ASP A 14 17.63 -22.48 17.89
C ASP A 14 16.73 -21.96 19.02
N ASN A 15 15.63 -21.26 18.66
CA ASN A 15 14.64 -20.77 19.62
C ASN A 15 13.49 -21.78 19.90
N HIS A 16 13.61 -23.00 19.44
CA HIS A 16 12.62 -24.08 19.65
C HIS A 16 11.20 -23.77 19.14
N VAL A 17 11.08 -22.88 18.17
CA VAL A 17 9.79 -22.55 17.51
C VAL A 17 9.38 -23.68 16.57
N ILE A 18 10.35 -24.27 15.88
CA ILE A 18 10.19 -25.46 15.03
C ILE A 18 11.30 -26.47 15.32
N SER A 19 11.11 -27.74 14.97
CA SER A 19 12.16 -28.74 15.00
C SER A 19 12.99 -28.71 13.73
N GLU A 20 14.24 -29.29 13.80
CA GLU A 20 15.09 -29.47 12.62
C GLU A 20 14.39 -30.30 11.52
N ALA A 21 13.62 -31.30 11.89
CA ALA A 21 12.86 -32.13 10.94
C ALA A 21 11.80 -31.34 10.21
N GLN A 22 11.10 -30.41 10.90
CA GLN A 22 10.12 -29.51 10.31
C GLN A 22 10.78 -28.50 9.37
N LEU A 23 11.95 -27.97 9.74
CA LEU A 23 12.75 -27.10 8.87
C LEU A 23 13.14 -27.80 7.57
N GLN A 24 13.68 -29.01 7.67
CA GLN A 24 14.10 -29.78 6.48
C GLN A 24 12.93 -30.16 5.58
N SER A 25 11.78 -30.51 6.16
CA SER A 25 10.54 -30.75 5.43
C SER A 25 10.08 -29.49 4.67
N ALA A 26 10.02 -28.33 5.33
CA ALA A 26 9.63 -27.07 4.74
C ALA A 26 10.59 -26.61 3.63
N LEU A 27 11.91 -26.81 3.80
CA LEU A 27 12.91 -26.52 2.77
C LEU A 27 12.77 -27.45 1.56
N GLY A 28 12.37 -28.70 1.77
CA GLY A 28 12.07 -29.66 0.71
C GLY A 28 10.87 -29.24 -0.13
N GLU A 29 9.79 -28.84 0.54
CA GLU A 29 8.57 -28.34 -0.14
C GLU A 29 8.77 -26.97 -0.80
N GLN A 30 9.58 -26.10 -0.19
CA GLN A 30 9.94 -24.80 -0.77
C GLN A 30 10.57 -24.95 -2.16
N LYS A 31 11.42 -25.94 -2.37
CA LYS A 31 12.05 -26.21 -3.68
C LYS A 31 11.04 -26.61 -4.76
N LYS A 32 9.90 -27.17 -4.37
CA LYS A 32 8.85 -27.60 -5.29
C LYS A 32 7.83 -26.48 -5.55
N SER A 33 7.40 -25.80 -4.48
CA SER A 33 6.36 -24.77 -4.52
C SER A 33 6.87 -23.40 -4.95
N GLY A 34 8.17 -23.10 -4.73
CA GLY A 34 8.74 -21.76 -4.92
C GLY A 34 8.31 -20.73 -3.84
N LEU A 35 7.51 -21.14 -2.86
CA LEU A 35 7.07 -20.27 -1.78
C LEU A 35 8.24 -19.88 -0.85
N LYS A 36 8.13 -18.76 -0.17
CA LYS A 36 9.11 -18.38 0.86
C LYS A 36 9.00 -19.29 2.07
N LEU A 37 10.14 -19.56 2.75
CA LEU A 37 10.20 -20.49 3.88
C LEU A 37 9.17 -20.18 4.98
N GLY A 38 9.02 -18.92 5.37
CA GLY A 38 8.02 -18.52 6.37
C GLY A 38 6.59 -18.91 5.98
N ARG A 39 6.22 -18.65 4.73
CA ARG A 39 4.90 -19.04 4.20
C ARG A 39 4.71 -20.55 4.19
N GLN A 40 5.75 -21.29 3.77
CA GLN A 40 5.73 -22.74 3.76
C GLN A 40 5.56 -23.35 5.16
N LEU A 41 6.22 -22.77 6.19
CA LEU A 41 6.08 -23.19 7.57
C LEU A 41 4.67 -22.96 8.13
N ILE A 42 4.05 -21.84 7.76
CA ILE A 42 2.68 -21.48 8.16
C ILE A 42 1.67 -22.41 7.46
N GLU A 43 1.79 -22.62 6.15
CA GLU A 43 0.88 -23.50 5.39
C GLU A 43 0.98 -24.97 5.79
N ALA A 44 2.16 -25.42 6.18
CA ALA A 44 2.36 -26.75 6.72
C ALA A 44 1.85 -26.90 8.18
N GLY A 45 1.39 -25.82 8.81
CA GLY A 45 0.90 -25.80 10.19
C GLY A 45 2.02 -26.01 11.24
N TYR A 46 3.29 -25.83 10.86
CA TYR A 46 4.42 -25.98 11.79
C TYR A 46 4.57 -24.80 12.73
N VAL A 47 4.10 -23.62 12.33
CA VAL A 47 4.07 -22.41 13.13
C VAL A 47 2.81 -21.59 12.81
N ASP A 48 2.22 -21.02 13.84
CA ASP A 48 1.12 -20.07 13.71
C ASP A 48 1.64 -18.72 13.17
N GLU A 49 0.88 -18.07 12.27
CA GLU A 49 1.32 -16.84 11.61
C GLU A 49 1.64 -15.72 12.61
N ASP A 50 0.80 -15.51 13.62
CA ASP A 50 1.03 -14.47 14.63
C ASP A 50 2.28 -14.73 15.46
N LYS A 51 2.52 -16.00 15.81
CA LYS A 51 3.76 -16.42 16.50
C LYS A 51 4.98 -16.19 15.63
N PHE A 52 4.87 -16.49 14.34
CA PHE A 52 5.96 -16.28 13.39
C PHE A 52 6.28 -14.79 13.23
N LEU A 53 5.27 -13.93 13.07
CA LEU A 53 5.45 -12.48 12.97
C LEU A 53 6.02 -11.87 14.27
N GLY A 54 5.51 -12.30 15.42
CA GLY A 54 6.05 -11.91 16.73
C GLY A 54 7.50 -12.33 16.91
N PHE A 55 7.87 -13.53 16.48
CA PHE A 55 9.25 -14.00 16.50
C PHE A 55 10.16 -13.15 15.60
N LEU A 56 9.73 -12.83 14.37
CA LEU A 56 10.48 -11.97 13.46
C LEU A 56 10.69 -10.58 14.06
N SER A 57 9.64 -9.98 14.59
CA SER A 57 9.67 -8.67 15.26
C SER A 57 10.73 -8.65 16.37
N GLN A 58 10.73 -9.65 17.24
CA GLN A 58 11.65 -9.76 18.35
C GLN A 58 13.10 -10.01 17.90
N GLN A 59 13.31 -10.89 16.92
CA GLN A 59 14.66 -11.25 16.45
C GLN A 59 15.34 -10.14 15.65
N LEU A 60 14.55 -9.33 14.96
CA LEU A 60 15.04 -8.23 14.12
C LEU A 60 15.01 -6.89 14.83
N ASP A 61 14.45 -6.83 16.05
CA ASP A 61 14.21 -5.61 16.81
C ASP A 61 13.43 -4.55 16.00
N ILE A 62 12.35 -4.99 15.37
CA ILE A 62 11.48 -4.15 14.54
C ILE A 62 10.02 -4.29 14.98
N PRO A 63 9.18 -3.24 14.85
CA PRO A 63 7.79 -3.31 15.26
C PRO A 63 6.98 -4.32 14.43
N ASN A 64 6.01 -4.98 15.07
CA ASN A 64 4.95 -5.74 14.42
C ASN A 64 3.70 -4.84 14.37
N VAL A 65 3.20 -4.56 13.17
CA VAL A 65 2.07 -3.65 12.94
C VAL A 65 0.88 -4.42 12.40
N ASP A 66 -0.24 -4.32 13.10
CA ASP A 66 -1.53 -4.88 12.67
C ASP A 66 -2.20 -3.90 11.68
N LEU A 67 -2.11 -4.21 10.38
CA LEU A 67 -2.68 -3.37 9.32
C LEU A 67 -4.22 -3.37 9.30
N ALA A 68 -4.88 -4.32 9.94
CA ALA A 68 -6.33 -4.32 10.07
C ALA A 68 -6.83 -3.20 10.99
N ARG A 69 -5.97 -2.76 11.91
CA ARG A 69 -6.25 -1.68 12.88
C ARG A 69 -5.47 -0.40 12.62
N TYR A 70 -4.50 -0.45 11.71
CA TYR A 70 -3.64 0.68 11.37
C TYR A 70 -4.29 1.51 10.26
N GLU A 71 -4.54 2.77 10.53
CA GLU A 71 -5.01 3.72 9.52
C GLU A 71 -3.84 4.12 8.61
N THR A 72 -3.81 3.54 7.42
CA THR A 72 -2.85 3.94 6.38
C THR A 72 -3.28 5.28 5.80
N ARG A 73 -2.38 6.25 5.77
CA ARG A 73 -2.63 7.56 5.17
C ARG A 73 -2.30 7.52 3.68
N ALA A 74 -3.24 7.93 2.83
CA ALA A 74 -3.11 7.88 1.37
C ALA A 74 -1.83 8.59 0.88
N ASN A 75 -1.54 9.79 1.40
CA ASN A 75 -0.35 10.58 1.06
C ASN A 75 0.99 9.87 1.35
N PHE A 76 1.03 8.93 2.28
CA PHE A 76 2.23 8.13 2.53
C PHE A 76 2.31 6.92 1.61
N VAL A 77 1.16 6.31 1.29
CA VAL A 77 1.10 5.17 0.39
C VAL A 77 1.58 5.54 -1.01
N GLU A 78 1.23 6.72 -1.50
CA GLU A 78 1.62 7.25 -2.82
C GLU A 78 3.13 7.48 -2.98
N LEU A 79 3.88 7.63 -1.87
CA LEU A 79 5.34 7.75 -1.92
C LEU A 79 6.02 6.52 -2.54
N LEU A 80 5.42 5.33 -2.40
CA LEU A 80 5.93 4.09 -2.99
C LEU A 80 5.01 3.69 -4.15
N PRO A 81 5.44 3.75 -5.42
CA PRO A 81 4.58 3.35 -6.55
C PRO A 81 4.05 1.92 -6.42
N GLU A 82 2.81 1.68 -6.86
CA GLU A 82 2.10 0.40 -6.74
C GLU A 82 2.92 -0.80 -7.22
N THR A 83 3.61 -0.64 -8.35
CA THR A 83 4.46 -1.69 -8.92
C THR A 83 5.50 -2.20 -7.92
N TYR A 84 6.11 -1.29 -7.16
CA TYR A 84 7.10 -1.62 -6.14
C TYR A 84 6.46 -2.13 -4.86
N ALA A 85 5.33 -1.56 -4.44
CA ALA A 85 4.55 -2.02 -3.31
C ALA A 85 4.15 -3.50 -3.47
N ARG A 86 3.62 -3.86 -4.64
CA ARG A 86 3.25 -5.23 -4.98
C ARG A 86 4.47 -6.14 -5.12
N ARG A 87 5.53 -5.69 -5.81
CA ARG A 87 6.76 -6.47 -6.04
C ARG A 87 7.48 -6.83 -4.75
N PHE A 88 7.65 -5.85 -3.87
CA PHE A 88 8.40 -6.02 -2.61
C PHE A 88 7.51 -6.42 -1.44
N ARG A 89 6.18 -6.50 -1.62
CA ARG A 89 5.23 -6.73 -0.54
C ARG A 89 5.48 -5.73 0.59
N ALA A 90 5.34 -4.44 0.27
CA ALA A 90 5.66 -3.35 1.17
C ALA A 90 4.64 -2.21 1.03
N ILE A 91 4.40 -1.50 2.12
CA ILE A 91 3.54 -0.31 2.16
C ILE A 91 4.14 0.73 3.09
N VAL A 92 4.09 2.00 2.71
CA VAL A 92 4.54 3.10 3.58
C VAL A 92 3.47 3.34 4.65
N LEU A 93 3.89 3.34 5.92
CA LEU A 93 2.99 3.50 7.07
C LEU A 93 3.06 4.91 7.66
N ASP A 94 4.27 5.44 7.82
CA ASP A 94 4.50 6.75 8.42
C ASP A 94 5.82 7.35 7.91
N VAL A 95 5.93 8.68 7.98
CA VAL A 95 7.16 9.41 7.65
C VAL A 95 7.45 10.40 8.77
N LYS A 96 8.63 10.28 9.40
CA LYS A 96 9.10 11.18 10.47
C LYS A 96 10.58 11.50 10.31
N ASN A 97 10.93 12.78 10.30
CA ASN A 97 12.33 13.24 10.27
C ASN A 97 13.18 12.57 9.17
N ASP A 98 12.69 12.50 7.94
CA ASP A 98 13.32 11.84 6.77
C ASP A 98 13.55 10.32 6.95
N VAL A 99 12.86 9.70 7.89
CA VAL A 99 12.80 8.25 8.06
C VAL A 99 11.41 7.76 7.75
N THR A 100 11.32 6.76 6.89
CA THR A 100 10.06 6.17 6.46
C THR A 100 9.84 4.83 7.15
N LEU A 101 8.75 4.70 7.90
CA LEU A 101 8.30 3.42 8.44
C LEU A 101 7.60 2.63 7.33
N VAL A 102 8.13 1.47 6.99
CA VAL A 102 7.60 0.63 5.90
C VAL A 102 7.17 -0.73 6.42
N GLY A 103 5.88 -1.02 6.31
CA GLY A 103 5.32 -2.35 6.59
C GLY A 103 5.71 -3.33 5.50
N MET A 104 6.35 -4.44 5.88
CA MET A 104 6.84 -5.46 4.96
C MET A 104 6.40 -6.85 5.41
N ALA A 105 5.91 -7.66 4.49
CA ALA A 105 5.64 -9.07 4.78
C ALA A 105 6.92 -9.89 5.03
N ASN A 106 8.07 -9.42 4.52
CA ASN A 106 9.36 -10.05 4.72
C ASN A 106 10.49 -9.02 4.85
N PRO A 107 10.73 -8.49 6.05
CA PRO A 107 11.75 -7.48 6.29
C PRO A 107 13.19 -8.02 6.30
N THR A 108 13.41 -9.30 5.97
CA THR A 108 14.75 -9.89 5.89
C THR A 108 15.40 -9.77 4.52
N THR A 109 14.67 -9.28 3.54
CA THR A 109 15.16 -9.10 2.16
C THR A 109 15.88 -7.77 2.05
N ILE A 110 17.20 -7.77 2.31
CA ILE A 110 18.06 -6.57 2.25
C ILE A 110 17.90 -5.84 0.91
N PHE A 111 17.91 -6.59 -0.20
CA PHE A 111 17.73 -6.03 -1.55
C PHE A 111 16.44 -5.23 -1.69
N ALA A 112 15.32 -5.72 -1.14
CA ALA A 112 14.04 -5.00 -1.21
C ALA A 112 14.09 -3.69 -0.41
N MET A 113 14.71 -3.71 0.77
CA MET A 113 14.88 -2.52 1.61
C MET A 113 15.75 -1.47 0.92
N ASP A 114 16.90 -1.87 0.36
CA ASP A 114 17.81 -0.95 -0.33
C ASP A 114 17.15 -0.34 -1.59
N GLU A 115 16.35 -1.11 -2.34
CA GLU A 115 15.62 -0.60 -3.49
C GLU A 115 14.50 0.38 -3.07
N ILE A 116 13.76 0.09 -2.01
CA ILE A 116 12.73 0.99 -1.48
C ILE A 116 13.37 2.29 -0.98
N GLU A 117 14.47 2.24 -0.23
CA GLU A 117 15.22 3.44 0.20
C GLU A 117 15.65 4.32 -0.99
N ARG A 118 16.10 3.68 -2.08
CA ARG A 118 16.50 4.38 -3.29
C ARG A 118 15.32 5.07 -3.98
N ILE A 119 14.15 4.44 -3.99
CA ILE A 119 12.93 5.00 -4.60
C ILE A 119 12.41 6.15 -3.75
N LEU A 120 12.30 5.95 -2.44
CA LEU A 120 11.80 6.95 -1.50
C LEU A 120 12.78 8.11 -1.30
N LYS A 121 14.07 7.91 -1.56
CA LYS A 121 15.18 8.84 -1.24
C LYS A 121 15.23 9.22 0.25
N MET A 122 14.75 8.35 1.10
CA MET A 122 14.67 8.47 2.56
C MET A 122 15.18 7.20 3.22
N SER A 123 15.65 7.30 4.46
CA SER A 123 16.01 6.13 5.25
C SER A 123 14.76 5.30 5.58
N LEU A 124 14.91 3.98 5.62
CA LEU A 124 13.81 3.04 5.85
C LEU A 124 13.96 2.35 7.19
N ASP A 125 12.92 2.46 8.02
CA ASP A 125 12.71 1.62 9.19
C ASP A 125 11.66 0.55 8.85
N PRO A 126 12.03 -0.74 8.85
CA PRO A 126 11.09 -1.80 8.52
C PRO A 126 10.16 -2.12 9.69
N ALA A 127 8.92 -2.48 9.37
CA ALA A 127 7.96 -3.10 10.29
C ALA A 127 7.51 -4.44 9.72
N VAL A 128 7.26 -5.42 10.60
CA VAL A 128 6.64 -6.69 10.20
C VAL A 128 5.14 -6.47 10.09
N VAL A 129 4.53 -6.97 9.02
CA VAL A 129 3.08 -6.97 8.82
C VAL A 129 2.62 -8.33 8.29
N ARG A 130 1.36 -8.68 8.57
CA ARG A 130 0.74 -9.88 8.01
C ARG A 130 0.56 -9.72 6.49
N GLU A 131 0.94 -10.74 5.72
CA GLU A 131 0.92 -10.65 4.24
C GLU A 131 -0.50 -10.48 3.68
N SER A 132 -1.50 -11.16 4.25
CA SER A 132 -2.89 -11.02 3.84
C SER A 132 -3.41 -9.59 4.01
N ASP A 133 -3.14 -8.99 5.17
CA ASP A 133 -3.59 -7.64 5.50
C ASP A 133 -2.85 -6.58 4.67
N LEU A 134 -1.57 -6.83 4.40
CA LEU A 134 -0.76 -5.99 3.50
C LEU A 134 -1.32 -5.99 2.07
N LEU A 135 -1.67 -7.17 1.53
CA LEU A 135 -2.26 -7.25 0.20
C LEU A 135 -3.61 -6.55 0.14
N ALA A 136 -4.45 -6.74 1.16
CA ALA A 136 -5.73 -6.04 1.25
C ALA A 136 -5.54 -4.51 1.39
N ALA A 137 -4.52 -4.06 2.14
CA ALA A 137 -4.20 -2.65 2.26
C ALA A 137 -3.68 -2.06 0.94
N ILE A 138 -2.79 -2.77 0.22
CA ILE A 138 -2.31 -2.37 -1.11
C ILE A 138 -3.50 -2.25 -2.07
N GLU A 139 -4.35 -3.28 -2.16
CA GLU A 139 -5.52 -3.27 -3.04
C GLU A 139 -6.44 -2.07 -2.75
N ARG A 140 -6.76 -1.85 -1.48
CA ARG A 140 -7.65 -0.76 -1.06
C ARG A 140 -7.09 0.62 -1.37
N ASN A 141 -5.81 0.86 -1.12
CA ASN A 141 -5.22 2.19 -1.26
C ASN A 141 -4.86 2.53 -2.72
N TYR A 142 -4.28 1.61 -3.47
CA TYR A 142 -3.88 1.90 -4.86
C TYR A 142 -5.02 1.77 -5.87
N ARG A 143 -6.03 0.93 -5.61
CA ARG A 143 -7.18 0.80 -6.50
C ARG A 143 -7.98 2.08 -6.61
N LYS A 144 -8.20 2.77 -5.47
CA LYS A 144 -8.95 4.04 -5.46
C LYS A 144 -8.21 5.15 -6.19
N THR A 145 -6.92 5.31 -5.94
CA THR A 145 -6.10 6.29 -6.65
C THR A 145 -6.11 6.03 -8.16
N GLY A 146 -6.01 4.77 -8.58
CA GLY A 146 -6.08 4.38 -10.00
C GLY A 146 -7.44 4.67 -10.65
N GLU A 147 -8.54 4.38 -9.96
CA GLU A 147 -9.90 4.67 -10.46
C GLU A 147 -10.15 6.18 -10.60
N ILE A 148 -9.71 6.97 -9.62
CA ILE A 148 -9.84 8.43 -9.64
C ILE A 148 -9.00 9.02 -10.78
N HIS A 149 -7.75 8.57 -10.96
CA HIS A 149 -6.91 9.01 -12.09
C HIS A 149 -7.50 8.65 -13.45
N SER A 150 -7.98 7.42 -13.64
CA SER A 150 -8.56 7.01 -14.93
C SER A 150 -9.84 7.78 -15.27
N LEU A 151 -10.67 8.07 -14.27
CA LEU A 151 -11.88 8.87 -14.47
C LEU A 151 -11.57 10.34 -14.75
N ALA A 152 -10.49 10.88 -14.15
CA ALA A 152 -10.04 12.24 -14.43
C ALA A 152 -9.41 12.36 -15.82
N GLU A 153 -8.65 11.35 -16.28
CA GLU A 153 -8.12 11.28 -17.65
C GLU A 153 -9.24 11.13 -18.68
N GLU A 154 -10.23 10.26 -18.45
CA GLU A 154 -11.43 10.17 -19.32
C GLU A 154 -12.13 11.51 -19.47
N LEU A 155 -12.34 12.24 -18.38
CA LEU A 155 -12.95 13.57 -18.39
C LEU A 155 -12.08 14.60 -19.13
N HIS A 156 -10.76 14.54 -18.97
CA HIS A 156 -9.83 15.44 -19.65
C HIS A 156 -9.85 15.21 -21.17
N ASP A 157 -9.82 13.96 -21.61
CA ASP A 157 -9.90 13.58 -23.03
C ASP A 157 -11.25 13.95 -23.64
N GLU A 158 -12.36 13.84 -22.91
CA GLU A 158 -13.68 14.27 -23.35
C GLU A 158 -13.76 15.80 -23.50
N LEU A 159 -13.13 16.57 -22.62
CA LEU A 159 -13.06 18.02 -22.67
C LEU A 159 -12.13 18.53 -23.78
N ASP A 160 -11.01 17.86 -24.04
CA ASP A 160 -10.01 18.26 -25.06
C ASP A 160 -10.46 17.93 -26.49
N THR A 161 -11.37 16.95 -26.68
CA THR A 161 -11.94 16.61 -27.99
C THR A 161 -12.94 17.62 -28.54
N GLY A 162 -13.09 18.79 -27.88
CA GLY A 162 -13.73 19.98 -28.46
C GLY A 162 -15.23 19.86 -28.69
N SER A 163 -15.92 19.02 -27.96
CA SER A 163 -17.35 19.19 -27.81
C SER A 163 -17.60 20.43 -26.96
N ASP A 164 -18.09 21.52 -27.56
CA ASP A 164 -18.56 22.71 -26.86
C ASP A 164 -19.39 22.29 -25.64
N PHE A 165 -18.80 22.42 -24.45
CA PHE A 165 -19.48 22.13 -23.20
C PHE A 165 -20.50 23.23 -22.97
N ASP A 166 -21.65 23.12 -23.66
CA ASP A 166 -22.76 24.02 -23.49
C ASP A 166 -23.47 23.70 -22.20
N LEU A 167 -23.17 24.49 -21.15
CA LEU A 167 -23.85 24.41 -19.84
C LEU A 167 -25.38 24.42 -19.95
N SER A 168 -25.95 24.90 -21.09
CA SER A 168 -27.39 24.84 -21.36
C SER A 168 -27.89 23.44 -21.69
N GLN A 169 -26.99 22.48 -22.02
CA GLN A 169 -27.32 21.07 -22.26
C GLN A 169 -27.40 20.24 -20.98
N MET A 170 -26.93 20.74 -19.86
CA MET A 170 -27.17 20.11 -18.55
C MET A 170 -28.64 20.02 -18.17
N GLU A 171 -29.49 20.85 -18.77
CA GLU A 171 -30.96 20.78 -18.57
C GLU A 171 -31.65 19.74 -19.47
N THR A 172 -30.94 19.17 -20.47
CA THR A 172 -31.51 18.22 -21.43
C THR A 172 -30.63 16.96 -21.58
N GLY A 173 -30.33 16.31 -20.46
CA GLY A 173 -29.94 14.90 -20.32
C GLY A 173 -29.21 14.24 -21.51
N SER A 174 -27.92 14.51 -21.70
CA SER A 174 -27.06 13.51 -22.35
C SER A 174 -26.55 12.57 -21.27
N GLU A 175 -27.19 11.41 -21.13
CA GLU A 175 -26.99 10.43 -20.05
C GLU A 175 -25.53 9.92 -19.93
N GLU A 176 -24.67 10.11 -20.92
CA GLU A 176 -23.30 9.60 -20.95
C GLU A 176 -22.29 10.53 -20.25
N ASN A 177 -22.34 11.85 -20.48
CA ASN A 177 -21.40 12.78 -19.85
C ASN A 177 -21.74 13.04 -18.38
N ASP A 178 -23.03 13.06 -18.02
CA ASP A 178 -23.47 13.10 -16.63
C ASP A 178 -22.96 11.87 -15.84
N ALA A 179 -22.84 10.72 -16.51
CA ALA A 179 -22.38 9.49 -15.88
C ALA A 179 -20.88 9.53 -15.48
N ALA A 180 -20.00 10.15 -16.28
CA ALA A 180 -18.56 10.24 -15.98
C ALA A 180 -18.28 11.19 -14.82
N VAL A 181 -18.87 12.41 -14.84
CA VAL A 181 -18.77 13.41 -13.75
C VAL A 181 -19.36 12.86 -12.46
N VAL A 182 -20.53 12.20 -12.53
CA VAL A 182 -21.17 11.60 -11.34
C VAL A 182 -20.33 10.46 -10.78
N ARG A 183 -19.72 9.62 -11.63
CA ARG A 183 -18.80 8.54 -11.19
C ARG A 183 -17.55 9.11 -10.51
N LEU A 184 -16.94 10.17 -11.09
CA LEU A 184 -15.79 10.85 -10.49
C LEU A 184 -16.14 11.44 -9.13
N LEU A 185 -17.22 12.20 -9.03
CA LEU A 185 -17.68 12.79 -7.76
C LEU A 185 -17.99 11.72 -6.72
N LYS A 186 -18.65 10.64 -7.11
CA LYS A 186 -18.94 9.52 -6.23
C LYS A 186 -17.65 8.89 -5.69
N SER A 187 -16.65 8.63 -6.54
CA SER A 187 -15.35 8.09 -6.15
C SER A 187 -14.62 9.03 -5.18
N ILE A 188 -14.63 10.35 -5.44
CA ILE A 188 -14.05 11.37 -4.56
C ILE A 188 -14.74 11.38 -3.18
N PHE A 189 -16.08 11.33 -3.15
CA PHE A 189 -16.82 11.33 -1.89
C PHE A 189 -16.64 10.02 -1.09
N GLU A 190 -16.62 8.89 -1.77
CA GLU A 190 -16.36 7.59 -1.12
C GLU A 190 -14.95 7.56 -0.51
N ASP A 191 -13.95 8.07 -1.21
CA ASP A 191 -12.60 8.21 -0.72
C ASP A 191 -12.54 9.15 0.48
N ALA A 192 -13.15 10.34 0.38
CA ALA A 192 -13.20 11.34 1.45
C ALA A 192 -13.81 10.79 2.75
N VAL A 193 -14.89 10.03 2.65
CA VAL A 193 -15.53 9.38 3.81
C VAL A 193 -14.58 8.35 4.44
N GLN A 194 -13.86 7.59 3.60
CA GLN A 194 -12.98 6.53 4.08
C GLN A 194 -11.73 7.08 4.78
N VAL A 195 -11.16 8.19 4.29
CA VAL A 195 -9.98 8.83 4.91
C VAL A 195 -10.34 9.81 6.02
N GLY A 196 -11.64 9.99 6.32
CA GLY A 196 -12.09 10.88 7.39
C GLY A 196 -11.92 12.36 7.05
N THR A 197 -12.08 12.73 5.78
CA THR A 197 -11.97 14.12 5.29
C THR A 197 -13.03 15.00 5.95
N SER A 198 -12.63 16.17 6.47
CA SER A 198 -13.54 17.17 7.01
C SER A 198 -14.12 18.10 5.93
N ASP A 199 -13.32 18.43 4.90
CA ASP A 199 -13.67 19.34 3.82
C ASP A 199 -13.06 18.87 2.49
N ILE A 200 -13.82 18.98 1.40
CA ILE A 200 -13.35 18.75 0.04
C ILE A 200 -13.39 20.08 -0.71
N HIS A 201 -12.29 20.47 -1.31
CA HIS A 201 -12.17 21.64 -2.16
C HIS A 201 -12.00 21.18 -3.61
N ILE A 202 -12.90 21.59 -4.47
CA ILE A 202 -12.86 21.35 -5.91
C ILE A 202 -12.69 22.70 -6.57
N GLU A 203 -11.49 22.96 -7.10
CA GLU A 203 -11.12 24.27 -7.64
C GLU A 203 -10.73 24.10 -9.12
N PRO A 204 -11.50 24.66 -10.06
CA PRO A 204 -11.11 24.70 -11.46
C PRO A 204 -9.95 25.69 -11.63
N ASP A 205 -8.92 25.28 -12.36
CA ASP A 205 -7.81 26.10 -12.82
C ASP A 205 -7.84 26.17 -14.35
N GLU A 206 -7.00 27.00 -14.99
CA GLU A 206 -7.01 27.21 -16.46
C GLU A 206 -6.78 25.91 -17.27
N HIS A 207 -6.09 24.92 -16.68
CA HIS A 207 -5.67 23.68 -17.39
C HIS A 207 -5.96 22.40 -16.62
N CYS A 208 -6.50 22.48 -15.40
CA CYS A 208 -6.74 21.30 -14.58
C CYS A 208 -7.86 21.51 -13.55
N LEU A 209 -8.40 20.42 -13.04
CA LEU A 209 -9.30 20.41 -11.90
C LEU A 209 -8.51 20.00 -10.65
N ARG A 210 -8.31 20.96 -9.75
CA ARG A 210 -7.59 20.72 -8.50
C ARG A 210 -8.54 20.25 -7.43
N ILE A 211 -8.30 19.05 -6.92
CA ILE A 211 -9.09 18.47 -5.84
C ILE A 211 -8.21 18.37 -4.60
N ARG A 212 -8.64 19.00 -3.51
CA ARG A 212 -7.94 18.97 -2.24
C ARG A 212 -8.86 18.50 -1.13
N GLN A 213 -8.34 17.65 -0.26
CA GLN A 213 -9.08 17.14 0.88
C GLN A 213 -8.39 17.58 2.18
N ARG A 214 -9.17 18.01 3.18
CA ARG A 214 -8.66 18.33 4.50
C ARG A 214 -8.77 17.11 5.41
N ILE A 215 -7.62 16.53 5.74
CA ILE A 215 -7.51 15.36 6.62
C ILE A 215 -6.72 15.80 7.85
N ASP A 216 -7.25 15.59 9.05
CA ASP A 216 -6.63 16.01 10.32
C ASP A 216 -6.17 17.48 10.34
N GLY A 217 -6.93 18.38 9.69
CA GLY A 217 -6.64 19.82 9.62
C GLY A 217 -5.63 20.23 8.54
N VAL A 218 -5.01 19.29 7.83
CA VAL A 218 -4.05 19.54 6.74
C VAL A 218 -4.72 19.33 5.39
N LEU A 219 -4.48 20.25 4.44
CA LEU A 219 -4.95 20.11 3.05
C LEU A 219 -4.00 19.20 2.27
N HIS A 220 -4.55 18.15 1.69
CA HIS A 220 -3.85 17.23 0.81
C HIS A 220 -4.41 17.37 -0.61
N GLU A 221 -3.53 17.49 -1.60
CA GLU A 221 -3.89 17.54 -3.01
C GLU A 221 -3.91 16.10 -3.54
N GLN A 222 -5.05 15.70 -4.17
CA GLN A 222 -5.24 14.32 -4.63
C GLN A 222 -5.20 14.18 -6.14
N ILE A 223 -5.62 15.21 -6.89
CA ILE A 223 -5.64 15.19 -8.37
C ILE A 223 -5.27 16.57 -8.87
N MET A 224 -4.42 16.62 -9.89
CA MET A 224 -4.08 17.82 -10.66
C MET A 224 -4.55 17.68 -12.11
#